data_3bd7ae655714284bfcf60d9f7fe5d93e
#
_entry.id   3bd7ae655714284bfcf60d9f7fe5d93e
#
_cell.length_a   1.000
_cell.length_b   1.000
_cell.length_c   1.000
_cell.angle_alpha   90.00
_cell.angle_beta   90.00
_cell.angle_gamma   90.00
#
_symmetry.space_group_name_H-M   'P 1'
#
loop_
_entity.id
_entity.type
_entity.pdbx_description
1 polymer ?
#
loop_
_entity_poly.entity_id
_entity_poly.type
_entity_poly.pdbx_seq_one_letter_code
_entity_poly.pdbx_strand_id
1 'polypeptide(L)'
;MVESLLNADPKLISRRDDDDRLPLHWATSYNRLPIVELLVERKDSDIDAKDGAGWTPLMMAASLKESDALVDLLLAKGADVDEKTNNGQTALHFTASKSNLDTAKKLIAHKASARVKDKRGQLPLHRAAAVGNVPILKLMLENKSPANATDMDGYTALHHAIAEGNGDAAVVLLKAGAETDKKNRDDKLAIELAPDAKVRDYVMKYADEEGINLRPS
;
A
#
# COMPACT_ATOMS: atom_id res chain seq x y z
N MET A 1 -17.12 25.46 -16.63
CA MET A 1 -16.19 25.28 -17.76
C MET A 1 -16.02 23.81 -18.16
N VAL A 2 -15.58 22.89 -17.29
CA VAL A 2 -15.45 21.45 -17.63
C VAL A 2 -16.76 20.85 -18.11
N GLU A 3 -17.85 21.09 -17.41
CA GLU A 3 -19.18 20.62 -17.79
C GLU A 3 -19.64 21.13 -19.17
N SER A 4 -19.39 22.40 -19.47
CA SER A 4 -19.70 22.97 -20.79
C SER A 4 -18.93 22.30 -21.92
N LEU A 5 -17.64 21.96 -21.68
CA LEU A 5 -16.81 21.23 -22.65
C LEU A 5 -17.34 19.81 -22.89
N LEU A 6 -17.67 19.08 -21.84
CA LEU A 6 -18.22 17.73 -21.94
C LEU A 6 -19.62 17.69 -22.56
N ASN A 7 -20.41 18.77 -22.41
CA ASN A 7 -21.70 18.88 -23.07
C ASN A 7 -21.55 19.20 -24.56
N ALA A 8 -20.52 19.98 -24.93
CA ALA A 8 -20.23 20.29 -26.33
C ALA A 8 -19.58 19.10 -27.07
N ASP A 9 -18.70 18.37 -26.41
CA ASP A 9 -18.06 17.17 -26.95
C ASP A 9 -17.95 16.06 -25.86
N PRO A 10 -18.96 15.17 -25.78
CA PRO A 10 -18.95 14.07 -24.81
C PRO A 10 -17.76 13.11 -24.93
N LYS A 11 -17.12 13.01 -26.09
CA LYS A 11 -15.95 12.13 -26.30
C LYS A 11 -14.71 12.57 -25.54
N LEU A 12 -14.69 13.81 -25.06
CA LEU A 12 -13.57 14.30 -24.23
C LEU A 12 -13.39 13.48 -22.95
N ILE A 13 -14.45 12.84 -22.43
CA ILE A 13 -14.35 12.01 -21.21
C ILE A 13 -13.42 10.80 -21.39
N SER A 14 -13.35 10.23 -22.59
CA SER A 14 -12.54 9.06 -22.93
C SER A 14 -11.26 9.41 -23.68
N ARG A 15 -10.96 10.71 -23.87
CA ARG A 15 -9.75 11.15 -24.55
C ARG A 15 -8.54 10.93 -23.65
N ARG A 16 -7.56 10.20 -24.19
CA ARG A 16 -6.30 9.94 -23.51
C ARG A 16 -5.20 10.89 -23.98
N ASP A 17 -4.31 11.22 -23.06
CA ASP A 17 -3.07 11.95 -23.37
C ASP A 17 -1.91 11.00 -23.70
N ASP A 18 -0.69 11.55 -23.81
CA ASP A 18 0.53 10.81 -24.17
C ASP A 18 0.96 9.81 -23.07
N ASP A 19 0.50 9.98 -21.82
CA ASP A 19 0.68 9.05 -20.70
C ASP A 19 -0.49 8.05 -20.56
N ASP A 20 -1.35 7.97 -21.56
CA ASP A 20 -2.56 7.15 -21.60
C ASP A 20 -3.58 7.51 -20.49
N ARG A 21 -3.53 8.75 -19.97
CA ARG A 21 -4.40 9.26 -18.90
C ARG A 21 -5.67 9.86 -19.46
N LEU A 22 -6.77 9.54 -18.77
CA LEU A 22 -8.07 10.18 -18.95
C LEU A 22 -8.18 11.48 -18.12
N PRO A 23 -9.17 12.36 -18.44
CA PRO A 23 -9.50 13.50 -17.58
C PRO A 23 -9.75 13.12 -16.11
N LEU A 24 -10.31 11.92 -15.86
CA LEU A 24 -10.55 11.40 -14.50
C LEU A 24 -9.23 11.19 -13.73
N HIS A 25 -8.17 10.67 -14.37
CA HIS A 25 -6.86 10.53 -13.75
C HIS A 25 -6.30 11.90 -13.32
N TRP A 26 -6.37 12.89 -14.19
CA TRP A 26 -5.90 14.25 -13.92
C TRP A 26 -6.70 14.92 -12.80
N ALA A 27 -8.03 14.85 -12.87
CA ALA A 27 -8.89 15.42 -11.83
C ALA A 27 -8.60 14.80 -10.46
N THR A 28 -8.37 13.48 -10.42
CA THR A 28 -8.03 12.76 -9.19
C THR A 28 -6.64 13.13 -8.69
N SER A 29 -5.62 13.12 -9.56
CA SER A 29 -4.23 13.41 -9.17
C SER A 29 -4.06 14.82 -8.59
N TYR A 30 -4.90 15.76 -8.99
CA TYR A 30 -4.93 17.13 -8.46
C TYR A 30 -5.97 17.34 -7.35
N ASN A 31 -6.57 16.28 -6.83
CA ASN A 31 -7.59 16.32 -5.76
C ASN A 31 -8.76 17.28 -6.08
N ARG A 32 -9.27 17.23 -7.32
CA ARG A 32 -10.37 18.09 -7.80
C ARG A 32 -11.71 17.41 -7.64
N LEU A 33 -12.15 17.22 -6.38
CA LEU A 33 -13.38 16.50 -6.05
C LEU A 33 -14.58 16.90 -6.92
N PRO A 34 -14.94 18.19 -7.11
CA PRO A 34 -16.11 18.55 -7.92
C PRO A 34 -15.99 18.12 -9.39
N ILE A 35 -14.77 18.05 -9.93
CA ILE A 35 -14.54 17.58 -11.29
C ILE A 35 -14.65 16.06 -11.36
N VAL A 36 -14.11 15.36 -10.35
CA VAL A 36 -14.24 13.89 -10.26
C VAL A 36 -15.72 13.50 -10.15
N GLU A 37 -16.50 14.17 -9.29
CA GLU A 37 -17.97 13.97 -9.18
C GLU A 37 -18.65 14.10 -10.54
N LEU A 38 -18.37 15.20 -11.26
CA LEU A 38 -18.95 15.44 -12.59
C LEU A 38 -18.59 14.34 -13.58
N LEU A 39 -17.32 13.86 -13.56
CA LEU A 39 -16.83 12.86 -14.51
C LEU A 39 -17.43 11.48 -14.21
N VAL A 40 -17.47 11.05 -12.94
CA VAL A 40 -17.97 9.70 -12.57
C VAL A 40 -19.50 9.57 -12.71
N GLU A 41 -20.24 10.68 -12.78
CA GLU A 41 -21.68 10.68 -13.06
C GLU A 41 -22.01 10.44 -14.55
N ARG A 42 -21.04 10.59 -15.44
CA ARG A 42 -21.27 10.39 -16.87
C ARG A 42 -21.32 8.91 -17.21
N LYS A 43 -22.24 8.51 -18.05
CA LYS A 43 -22.49 7.13 -18.46
C LYS A 43 -21.26 6.42 -19.06
N ASP A 44 -20.43 7.17 -19.78
CA ASP A 44 -19.26 6.65 -20.49
C ASP A 44 -17.96 6.78 -19.65
N SER A 45 -18.08 7.04 -18.34
CA SER A 45 -16.94 7.10 -17.43
C SER A 45 -16.46 5.69 -17.09
N ASP A 46 -15.17 5.45 -17.32
CA ASP A 46 -14.50 4.24 -16.88
C ASP A 46 -13.75 4.53 -15.56
N ILE A 47 -14.34 4.12 -14.44
CA ILE A 47 -13.83 4.40 -13.10
C ILE A 47 -12.54 3.65 -12.78
N ASP A 48 -12.33 2.49 -13.41
CA ASP A 48 -11.16 1.64 -13.25
C ASP A 48 -10.19 1.74 -14.43
N ALA A 49 -10.36 2.77 -15.28
CA ALA A 49 -9.42 3.03 -16.36
C ALA A 49 -7.99 3.07 -15.84
N LYS A 50 -7.08 2.43 -16.58
CA LYS A 50 -5.64 2.44 -16.28
C LYS A 50 -4.93 3.45 -17.16
N ASP A 51 -3.97 4.17 -16.57
CA ASP A 51 -2.99 4.97 -17.31
C ASP A 51 -1.86 4.07 -17.87
N GLY A 52 -0.90 4.65 -18.58
CA GLY A 52 0.23 3.93 -19.17
C GLY A 52 1.10 3.15 -18.17
N ALA A 53 1.07 3.50 -16.88
CA ALA A 53 1.74 2.78 -15.81
C ALA A 53 0.82 1.78 -15.08
N GLY A 54 -0.43 1.68 -15.51
CA GLY A 54 -1.46 0.81 -14.93
C GLY A 54 -2.12 1.37 -13.68
N TRP A 55 -1.99 2.68 -13.41
CA TRP A 55 -2.64 3.31 -12.27
C TRP A 55 -4.11 3.58 -12.57
N THR A 56 -4.98 3.25 -11.61
CA THR A 56 -6.39 3.64 -11.60
C THR A 56 -6.59 4.95 -10.81
N PRO A 57 -7.72 5.65 -11.01
CA PRO A 57 -8.06 6.80 -10.18
C PRO A 57 -8.04 6.50 -8.67
N LEU A 58 -8.54 5.31 -8.25
CA LEU A 58 -8.52 4.92 -6.83
C LEU A 58 -7.09 4.81 -6.28
N MET A 59 -6.15 4.24 -7.03
CA MET A 59 -4.75 4.17 -6.62
C MET A 59 -4.12 5.56 -6.50
N MET A 60 -4.44 6.47 -7.43
CA MET A 60 -3.99 7.86 -7.36
C MET A 60 -4.52 8.53 -6.09
N ALA A 61 -5.83 8.44 -5.84
CA ALA A 61 -6.44 8.99 -4.62
C ALA A 61 -5.79 8.40 -3.36
N ALA A 62 -5.60 7.07 -3.30
CA ALA A 62 -4.98 6.39 -2.16
C ALA A 62 -3.52 6.79 -1.90
N SER A 63 -2.83 7.34 -2.89
CA SER A 63 -1.46 7.83 -2.78
C SER A 63 -1.34 9.29 -2.33
N LEU A 64 -2.44 10.04 -2.33
CA LEU A 64 -2.50 11.44 -1.92
C LEU A 64 -2.71 11.58 -0.41
N LYS A 65 -2.31 12.72 0.13
CA LYS A 65 -2.75 13.19 1.45
C LYS A 65 -4.10 13.89 1.32
N GLU A 66 -4.91 13.82 2.38
CA GLU A 66 -6.18 14.57 2.46
C GLU A 66 -7.14 14.31 1.28
N SER A 67 -7.19 13.07 0.82
CA SER A 67 -8.01 12.65 -0.33
C SER A 67 -9.24 11.79 0.09
N ASP A 68 -9.62 11.83 1.35
CA ASP A 68 -10.66 10.96 1.91
C ASP A 68 -11.98 11.03 1.16
N ALA A 69 -12.43 12.23 0.81
CA ALA A 69 -13.66 12.43 0.05
C ALA A 69 -13.58 11.84 -1.37
N LEU A 70 -12.40 11.92 -2.02
CA LEU A 70 -12.18 11.28 -3.32
C LEU A 70 -12.22 9.75 -3.21
N VAL A 71 -11.56 9.20 -2.20
CA VAL A 71 -11.55 7.75 -1.95
C VAL A 71 -12.98 7.27 -1.69
N ASP A 72 -13.73 7.95 -0.82
CA ASP A 72 -15.12 7.61 -0.51
C ASP A 72 -16.01 7.66 -1.77
N LEU A 73 -15.85 8.69 -2.60
CA LEU A 73 -16.60 8.82 -3.86
C LEU A 73 -16.30 7.66 -4.81
N LEU A 74 -15.01 7.39 -5.07
CA LEU A 74 -14.60 6.33 -6.01
C LEU A 74 -15.06 4.95 -5.53
N LEU A 75 -14.94 4.67 -4.23
CA LEU A 75 -15.44 3.43 -3.63
C LEU A 75 -16.96 3.31 -3.72
N ALA A 76 -17.69 4.41 -3.44
CA ALA A 76 -19.15 4.44 -3.58
C ALA A 76 -19.62 4.22 -5.02
N LYS A 77 -18.80 4.59 -6.01
CA LYS A 77 -19.06 4.35 -7.44
C LYS A 77 -18.62 2.96 -7.91
N GLY A 78 -18.09 2.13 -7.01
CA GLY A 78 -17.75 0.74 -7.27
C GLY A 78 -16.37 0.52 -7.88
N ALA A 79 -15.42 1.44 -7.65
CA ALA A 79 -14.03 1.24 -8.08
C ALA A 79 -13.45 -0.07 -7.50
N ASP A 80 -12.76 -0.84 -8.32
CA ASP A 80 -12.13 -2.10 -7.91
C ASP A 80 -10.91 -1.82 -7.01
N VAL A 81 -10.99 -2.30 -5.78
CA VAL A 81 -9.97 -2.08 -4.74
C VAL A 81 -8.70 -2.90 -4.94
N ASP A 82 -8.78 -4.00 -5.69
CA ASP A 82 -7.67 -4.94 -5.92
C ASP A 82 -7.06 -4.85 -7.33
N GLU A 83 -7.46 -3.83 -8.11
CA GLU A 83 -6.77 -3.54 -9.36
C GLU A 83 -5.27 -3.33 -9.14
N LYS A 84 -4.47 -3.65 -10.17
CA LYS A 84 -3.01 -3.66 -10.09
C LYS A 84 -2.38 -2.76 -11.12
N THR A 85 -1.38 -2.01 -10.69
CA THR A 85 -0.47 -1.31 -11.60
C THR A 85 0.35 -2.31 -12.44
N ASN A 86 1.10 -1.79 -13.43
CA ASN A 86 2.05 -2.60 -14.19
C ASN A 86 3.12 -3.26 -13.31
N ASN A 87 3.36 -2.75 -12.09
CA ASN A 87 4.25 -3.35 -11.09
C ASN A 87 3.53 -4.31 -10.13
N GLY A 88 2.24 -4.59 -10.34
CA GLY A 88 1.46 -5.50 -9.50
C GLY A 88 1.01 -4.90 -8.17
N GLN A 89 1.18 -3.58 -7.96
CA GLN A 89 0.81 -2.88 -6.74
C GLN A 89 -0.67 -2.53 -6.74
N THR A 90 -1.34 -2.68 -5.61
CA THR A 90 -2.73 -2.27 -5.36
C THR A 90 -2.79 -0.96 -4.58
N ALA A 91 -4.00 -0.38 -4.44
CA ALA A 91 -4.22 0.79 -3.59
C ALA A 91 -3.69 0.61 -2.15
N LEU A 92 -3.80 -0.60 -1.57
CA LEU A 92 -3.25 -0.91 -0.23
C LEU A 92 -1.72 -0.79 -0.15
N HIS A 93 -0.98 -1.11 -1.20
CA HIS A 93 0.47 -0.91 -1.22
C HIS A 93 0.83 0.58 -1.09
N PHE A 94 0.06 1.44 -1.76
CA PHE A 94 0.29 2.89 -1.72
C PHE A 94 -0.09 3.47 -0.36
N THR A 95 -1.23 3.09 0.23
CA THR A 95 -1.60 3.55 1.58
C THR A 95 -0.57 3.14 2.62
N ALA A 96 -0.01 1.92 2.52
CA ALA A 96 1.05 1.45 3.42
C ALA A 96 2.33 2.28 3.27
N SER A 97 2.76 2.56 2.04
CA SER A 97 3.96 3.37 1.77
C SER A 97 3.79 4.85 2.15
N LYS A 98 2.57 5.38 2.07
CA LYS A 98 2.26 6.79 2.38
C LYS A 98 1.77 7.02 3.81
N SER A 99 1.68 5.96 4.60
CA SER A 99 1.17 5.99 5.99
C SER A 99 -0.26 6.50 6.11
N ASN A 100 -1.10 6.27 5.10
CA ASN A 100 -2.49 6.71 5.07
C ASN A 100 -3.41 5.65 5.70
N LEU A 101 -3.53 5.67 7.03
CA LEU A 101 -4.28 4.69 7.79
C LEU A 101 -5.78 4.71 7.49
N ASP A 102 -6.38 5.91 7.37
CA ASP A 102 -7.83 6.01 7.19
C ASP A 102 -8.26 5.49 5.83
N THR A 103 -7.52 5.84 4.78
CA THR A 103 -7.72 5.24 3.45
C THR A 103 -7.49 3.72 3.47
N ALA A 104 -6.48 3.21 4.18
CA ALA A 104 -6.25 1.77 4.30
C ALA A 104 -7.45 1.06 4.96
N LYS A 105 -8.04 1.64 6.02
CA LYS A 105 -9.25 1.12 6.66
C LYS A 105 -10.45 1.09 5.71
N LYS A 106 -10.65 2.17 4.93
CA LYS A 106 -11.72 2.25 3.92
C LYS A 106 -11.58 1.16 2.86
N LEU A 107 -10.38 0.98 2.31
CA LEU A 107 -10.10 -0.07 1.34
C LEU A 107 -10.38 -1.47 1.91
N ILE A 108 -9.94 -1.75 3.13
CA ILE A 108 -10.22 -3.03 3.82
C ILE A 108 -11.71 -3.22 4.06
N ALA A 109 -12.44 -2.18 4.46
CA ALA A 109 -13.90 -2.23 4.61
C ALA A 109 -14.61 -2.59 3.30
N HIS A 110 -14.04 -2.16 2.16
CA HIS A 110 -14.47 -2.54 0.81
C HIS A 110 -13.82 -3.84 0.29
N LYS A 111 -13.27 -4.66 1.20
CA LYS A 111 -12.73 -6.01 0.96
C LYS A 111 -11.42 -6.05 0.16
N ALA A 112 -10.66 -4.97 0.16
CA ALA A 112 -9.30 -5.00 -0.41
C ALA A 112 -8.46 -6.08 0.28
N SER A 113 -7.73 -6.85 -0.52
CA SER A 113 -6.94 -7.98 -0.01
C SER A 113 -5.55 -7.54 0.47
N ALA A 114 -5.26 -7.75 1.75
CA ALA A 114 -3.92 -7.54 2.33
C ALA A 114 -2.90 -8.63 1.92
N ARG A 115 -3.29 -9.55 1.04
CA ARG A 115 -2.49 -10.73 0.62
C ARG A 115 -1.97 -10.64 -0.81
N VAL A 116 -2.24 -9.56 -1.51
CA VAL A 116 -1.77 -9.35 -2.88
C VAL A 116 -0.27 -9.05 -2.87
N LYS A 117 0.51 -9.82 -3.63
CA LYS A 117 1.92 -9.56 -3.87
C LYS A 117 2.11 -8.71 -5.13
N ASP A 118 2.99 -7.72 -5.04
CA ASP A 118 3.49 -6.99 -6.21
C ASP A 118 4.52 -7.81 -7.01
N LYS A 119 5.06 -7.28 -8.10
CA LYS A 119 6.06 -7.97 -8.93
C LYS A 119 7.41 -8.21 -8.23
N ARG A 120 7.67 -7.55 -7.12
CA ARG A 120 8.83 -7.84 -6.24
C ARG A 120 8.51 -8.87 -5.16
N GLY A 121 7.31 -9.45 -5.16
CA GLY A 121 6.83 -10.38 -4.14
C GLY A 121 6.43 -9.70 -2.83
N GLN A 122 6.40 -8.36 -2.79
CA GLN A 122 6.08 -7.60 -1.59
C GLN A 122 4.57 -7.49 -1.39
N LEU A 123 4.15 -7.64 -0.14
CA LEU A 123 2.80 -7.36 0.35
C LEU A 123 2.72 -5.92 0.83
N PRO A 124 1.51 -5.33 0.99
CA PRO A 124 1.34 -4.07 1.73
C PRO A 124 1.99 -4.10 3.13
N LEU A 125 2.01 -5.27 3.78
CA LEU A 125 2.69 -5.50 5.08
C LEU A 125 4.19 -5.18 5.04
N HIS A 126 4.91 -5.59 3.97
CA HIS A 126 6.33 -5.28 3.82
C HIS A 126 6.56 -3.77 3.73
N ARG A 127 5.68 -3.06 3.01
CA ARG A 127 5.74 -1.60 2.90
C ARG A 127 5.48 -0.90 4.24
N ALA A 128 4.47 -1.36 4.99
CA ALA A 128 4.17 -0.84 6.32
C ALA A 128 5.34 -1.05 7.30
N ALA A 129 5.98 -2.21 7.23
CA ALA A 129 7.15 -2.55 8.03
C ALA A 129 8.36 -1.66 7.70
N ALA A 130 8.65 -1.47 6.40
CA ALA A 130 9.74 -0.63 5.93
C ALA A 130 9.60 0.85 6.31
N VAL A 131 8.37 1.39 6.36
CA VAL A 131 8.14 2.78 6.80
C VAL A 131 7.88 2.92 8.30
N GLY A 132 7.83 1.80 9.04
CA GLY A 132 7.60 1.78 10.48
C GLY A 132 6.18 2.17 10.91
N ASN A 133 5.19 2.09 10.01
CA ASN A 133 3.82 2.45 10.35
C ASN A 133 3.11 1.33 11.11
N VAL A 134 3.26 1.33 12.43
CA VAL A 134 2.67 0.34 13.34
C VAL A 134 1.15 0.22 13.20
N PRO A 135 0.36 1.30 13.12
CA PRO A 135 -1.08 1.19 12.93
C PRO A 135 -1.49 0.44 11.65
N ILE A 136 -0.86 0.76 10.51
CA ILE A 136 -1.16 0.06 9.25
C ILE A 136 -0.65 -1.38 9.29
N LEU A 137 0.53 -1.62 9.89
CA LEU A 137 1.09 -2.96 10.06
C LEU A 137 0.13 -3.86 10.84
N LYS A 138 -0.42 -3.37 11.96
CA LYS A 138 -1.45 -4.09 12.72
C LYS A 138 -2.70 -4.34 11.88
N LEU A 139 -3.19 -3.33 11.17
CA LEU A 139 -4.36 -3.47 10.29
C LEU A 139 -4.14 -4.58 9.24
N MET A 140 -2.93 -4.66 8.63
CA MET A 140 -2.62 -5.71 7.65
C MET A 140 -2.61 -7.11 8.31
N LEU A 141 -2.01 -7.25 9.49
CA LEU A 141 -1.96 -8.51 10.24
C LEU A 141 -3.37 -8.99 10.66
N GLU A 142 -4.19 -8.10 11.19
CA GLU A 142 -5.59 -8.36 11.56
C GLU A 142 -6.41 -8.84 10.35
N ASN A 143 -6.07 -8.37 9.15
CA ASN A 143 -6.68 -8.78 7.88
C ASN A 143 -5.93 -9.90 7.18
N LYS A 144 -5.26 -10.76 7.96
CA LYS A 144 -4.67 -12.03 7.53
C LYS A 144 -3.52 -11.88 6.52
N SER A 145 -2.83 -10.74 6.51
CA SER A 145 -1.57 -10.65 5.77
C SER A 145 -0.57 -11.62 6.38
N PRO A 146 0.08 -12.51 5.60
CA PRO A 146 0.99 -13.51 6.16
C PRO A 146 2.27 -12.84 6.67
N ALA A 147 2.50 -12.86 7.99
CA ALA A 147 3.65 -12.23 8.65
C ALA A 147 5.00 -12.75 8.14
N ASN A 148 5.04 -14.04 7.74
CA ASN A 148 6.26 -14.74 7.33
C ASN A 148 6.43 -14.87 5.81
N ALA A 149 5.61 -14.14 5.03
CA ALA A 149 5.82 -14.09 3.58
C ALA A 149 7.15 -13.42 3.26
N THR A 150 7.82 -13.95 2.25
CA THR A 150 9.05 -13.35 1.72
C THR A 150 8.80 -12.66 0.40
N ASP A 151 9.53 -11.59 0.15
CA ASP A 151 9.67 -10.99 -1.17
C ASP A 151 10.66 -11.77 -2.05
N MET A 152 10.96 -11.24 -3.24
CA MET A 152 11.85 -11.92 -4.19
C MET A 152 13.32 -12.01 -3.71
N ASP A 153 13.72 -11.18 -2.76
CA ASP A 153 15.07 -11.18 -2.19
C ASP A 153 15.13 -11.97 -0.87
N GLY A 154 14.03 -12.67 -0.52
CA GLY A 154 13.92 -13.46 0.70
C GLY A 154 13.63 -12.63 1.96
N TYR A 155 13.39 -11.32 1.83
CA TYR A 155 13.07 -10.46 2.96
C TYR A 155 11.65 -10.71 3.42
N THR A 156 11.47 -10.95 4.73
CA THR A 156 10.17 -10.88 5.39
C THR A 156 9.88 -9.45 5.83
N ALA A 157 8.65 -9.18 6.29
CA ALA A 157 8.33 -7.90 6.90
C ALA A 157 9.25 -7.56 8.09
N LEU A 158 9.68 -8.59 8.86
CA LEU A 158 10.63 -8.41 9.97
C LEU A 158 12.02 -7.95 9.48
N HIS A 159 12.51 -8.50 8.36
CA HIS A 159 13.76 -8.03 7.73
C HIS A 159 13.66 -6.54 7.36
N HIS A 160 12.57 -6.15 6.69
CA HIS A 160 12.35 -4.75 6.31
C HIS A 160 12.25 -3.81 7.53
N ALA A 161 11.52 -4.21 8.57
CA ALA A 161 11.37 -3.39 9.78
C ALA A 161 12.74 -3.15 10.45
N ILE A 162 13.54 -4.19 10.62
CA ILE A 162 14.83 -4.09 11.30
C ILE A 162 15.85 -3.35 10.44
N ALA A 163 15.95 -3.65 9.14
CA ALA A 163 16.90 -3.02 8.24
C ALA A 163 16.70 -1.49 8.14
N GLU A 164 15.45 -1.04 8.22
CA GLU A 164 15.09 0.39 8.20
C GLU A 164 15.07 1.04 9.60
N GLY A 165 15.51 0.32 10.64
CA GLY A 165 15.59 0.85 11.99
C GLY A 165 14.26 0.96 12.75
N ASN A 166 13.21 0.34 12.26
CA ASN A 166 11.84 0.42 12.79
C ASN A 166 11.60 -0.60 13.91
N GLY A 167 12.25 -0.43 15.07
CA GLY A 167 12.18 -1.36 16.20
C GLY A 167 10.75 -1.66 16.68
N ASP A 168 9.88 -0.64 16.77
CA ASP A 168 8.48 -0.84 17.19
C ASP A 168 7.69 -1.71 16.20
N ALA A 169 7.94 -1.55 14.90
CA ALA A 169 7.34 -2.41 13.88
C ALA A 169 7.87 -3.85 13.99
N ALA A 170 9.18 -4.02 14.25
CA ALA A 170 9.76 -5.34 14.49
C ALA A 170 9.13 -6.03 15.71
N VAL A 171 8.96 -5.33 16.83
CA VAL A 171 8.29 -5.84 18.02
C VAL A 171 6.85 -6.29 17.72
N VAL A 172 6.09 -5.51 16.96
CA VAL A 172 4.72 -5.90 16.58
C VAL A 172 4.71 -7.16 15.73
N LEU A 173 5.68 -7.31 14.81
CA LEU A 173 5.81 -8.51 13.98
C LEU A 173 6.18 -9.73 14.83
N LEU A 174 7.10 -9.59 15.79
CA LEU A 174 7.44 -10.67 16.73
C LEU A 174 6.23 -11.11 17.55
N LYS A 175 5.43 -10.16 18.08
CA LYS A 175 4.15 -10.46 18.76
C LYS A 175 3.16 -11.20 17.86
N ALA A 176 3.20 -10.96 16.57
CA ALA A 176 2.35 -11.62 15.59
C ALA A 176 2.91 -12.98 15.11
N GLY A 177 3.99 -13.49 15.73
CA GLY A 177 4.59 -14.78 15.40
C GLY A 177 5.48 -14.75 14.17
N ALA A 178 6.17 -13.61 13.93
CA ALA A 178 7.18 -13.57 12.87
C ALA A 178 8.31 -14.55 13.16
N GLU A 179 8.65 -15.37 12.16
CA GLU A 179 9.76 -16.33 12.25
C GLU A 179 11.10 -15.57 12.26
N THR A 180 11.97 -15.95 13.19
CA THR A 180 13.24 -15.26 13.46
C THR A 180 14.43 -15.92 12.80
N ASP A 181 14.28 -17.16 12.35
CA ASP A 181 15.30 -18.02 11.74
C ASP A 181 15.28 -17.98 10.21
N LYS A 182 14.35 -17.25 9.62
CA LYS A 182 14.35 -17.04 8.16
C LYS A 182 15.54 -16.19 7.74
N LYS A 183 16.21 -16.65 6.70
CA LYS A 183 17.33 -15.96 6.07
C LYS A 183 16.89 -15.38 4.71
N ASN A 184 17.42 -14.21 4.39
CA ASN A 184 17.29 -13.61 3.07
C ASN A 184 18.26 -14.28 2.05
N ARG A 185 18.32 -13.79 0.82
CA ARG A 185 19.22 -14.33 -0.22
C ARG A 185 20.71 -14.18 0.10
N ASP A 186 21.08 -13.25 0.98
CA ASP A 186 22.46 -13.03 1.44
C ASP A 186 22.79 -13.90 2.66
N ASP A 187 21.96 -14.91 2.97
CA ASP A 187 22.08 -15.81 4.13
C ASP A 187 22.02 -15.10 5.49
N LYS A 188 21.39 -13.91 5.56
CA LYS A 188 21.29 -13.09 6.77
C LYS A 188 19.94 -13.23 7.43
N LEU A 189 19.96 -13.34 8.75
CA LEU A 189 18.78 -13.19 9.61
C LEU A 189 18.34 -11.73 9.70
N ALA A 190 17.05 -11.50 10.00
CA ALA A 190 16.53 -10.14 10.13
C ALA A 190 17.32 -9.29 11.13
N ILE A 191 17.71 -9.85 12.29
CA ILE A 191 18.43 -9.13 13.34
C ILE A 191 19.84 -8.69 12.92
N GLU A 192 20.47 -9.39 11.98
CA GLU A 192 21.78 -9.05 11.46
C GLU A 192 21.77 -7.83 10.54
N LEU A 193 20.56 -7.39 10.11
CA LEU A 193 20.36 -6.22 9.26
C LEU A 193 20.15 -4.92 10.07
N ALA A 194 20.20 -4.98 11.40
CA ALA A 194 20.03 -3.79 12.23
C ALA A 194 21.08 -2.72 11.87
N PRO A 195 20.66 -1.47 11.56
CA PRO A 195 21.56 -0.43 11.10
C PRO A 195 22.54 0.03 12.18
N ASP A 196 22.17 -0.13 13.43
CA ASP A 196 22.99 0.22 14.59
C ASP A 196 22.71 -0.65 15.82
N ALA A 197 23.54 -0.49 16.84
CA ALA A 197 23.40 -1.22 18.10
C ALA A 197 22.10 -0.86 18.84
N LYS A 198 21.62 0.37 18.74
CA LYS A 198 20.41 0.84 19.45
C LYS A 198 19.18 0.07 18.99
N VAL A 199 18.98 -0.06 17.69
CA VAL A 199 17.86 -0.84 17.11
C VAL A 199 18.00 -2.32 17.47
N ARG A 200 19.21 -2.87 17.28
CA ARG A 200 19.47 -4.27 17.63
C ARG A 200 19.17 -4.56 19.09
N ASP A 201 19.73 -3.77 19.99
CA ASP A 201 19.59 -4.00 21.43
C ASP A 201 18.15 -3.82 21.91
N TYR A 202 17.42 -2.88 21.32
CA TYR A 202 15.99 -2.68 21.57
C TYR A 202 15.16 -3.93 21.21
N VAL A 203 15.36 -4.45 19.98
CA VAL A 203 14.63 -5.63 19.52
C VAL A 203 15.05 -6.89 20.26
N MET A 204 16.35 -7.04 20.54
CA MET A 204 16.89 -8.17 21.33
C MET A 204 16.35 -8.19 22.75
N LYS A 205 16.35 -7.03 23.43
CA LYS A 205 15.79 -6.90 24.78
C LYS A 205 14.34 -7.36 24.83
N TYR A 206 13.51 -6.87 23.90
CA TYR A 206 12.13 -7.30 23.81
C TYR A 206 12.01 -8.82 23.61
N ALA A 207 12.80 -9.38 22.68
CA ALA A 207 12.77 -10.80 22.39
C ALA A 207 13.17 -11.66 23.61
N ASP A 208 14.21 -11.24 24.35
CA ASP A 208 14.66 -11.91 25.59
C ASP A 208 13.55 -11.87 26.66
N GLU A 209 12.84 -10.75 26.83
CA GLU A 209 11.70 -10.61 27.76
C GLU A 209 10.54 -11.55 27.43
N GLU A 210 10.29 -11.81 26.15
CA GLU A 210 9.21 -12.68 25.66
C GLU A 210 9.68 -14.13 25.40
N GLY A 211 10.94 -14.47 25.67
CA GLY A 211 11.51 -15.79 25.43
C GLY A 211 11.65 -16.16 23.94
N ILE A 212 11.75 -15.16 23.07
CA ILE A 212 11.92 -15.33 21.62
C ILE A 212 13.41 -15.41 21.29
N ASN A 213 13.85 -16.48 20.64
CA ASN A 213 15.24 -16.59 20.21
C ASN A 213 15.48 -15.82 18.90
N LEU A 214 16.29 -14.77 18.98
CA LEU A 214 16.74 -13.98 17.82
C LEU A 214 18.23 -14.22 17.48
N ARG A 215 18.93 -15.05 18.26
CA ARG A 215 20.36 -15.27 18.07
C ARG A 215 20.60 -16.28 16.96
N PRO A 216 21.60 -16.06 16.09
CA PRO A 216 22.03 -17.10 15.14
C PRO A 216 22.42 -18.36 15.93
N SER A 217 21.92 -19.50 15.46
CA SER A 217 22.34 -20.81 15.96
C SER A 217 23.73 -21.19 15.52
#